data_cc736acfd635d1eab752a6f5cade34bf
#
_entry.id   cc736acfd635d1eab752a6f5cade34bf
#
_cell.length_a   1.000
_cell.length_b   1.000
_cell.length_c   1.000
_cell.angle_alpha   90.00
_cell.angle_beta   90.00
_cell.angle_gamma   90.00
#
_symmetry.space_group_name_H-M   'P 1'
#
loop_
_entity.id
_entity.type
_entity.pdbx_description
1 polymer ?
#
loop_
_entity_poly.entity_id
_entity_poly.type
_entity_poly.pdbx_seq_one_letter_code
_entity_poly.pdbx_strand_id
1 'polypeptide(L)'
;MFKVIKSVLEGRGFKPIFSIKRLGFIGANYGGDDKMVMVDPRDIAAAAAEEIETPATGKKVRYVASDEHTANETAHILGAAIAKPDLKWVTFTDEQTQGGLEESGMPAHIATSFVELGASIHSGALRQDYDLHKPIAMGKVKLEDFAKEFAAAF
;
A
#
# COMPACT_ATOMS: atom_id res chain seq x y z
N MET A 1 1.35 0.34 4.71
CA MET A 1 0.33 0.12 3.68
C MET A 1 -0.69 -0.94 4.07
N PHE A 2 -0.32 -2.19 4.44
CA PHE A 2 -1.28 -3.23 4.88
C PHE A 2 -2.18 -2.80 6.06
N LYS A 3 -1.65 -2.04 7.02
CA LYS A 3 -2.44 -1.52 8.16
C LYS A 3 -3.48 -0.48 7.73
N VAL A 4 -3.20 0.30 6.69
CA VAL A 4 -4.16 1.22 6.06
C VAL A 4 -5.27 0.41 5.40
N ILE A 5 -4.94 -0.64 4.66
CA ILE A 5 -5.92 -1.53 4.04
C ILE A 5 -6.78 -2.23 5.11
N LYS A 6 -6.19 -2.68 6.22
CA LYS A 6 -6.92 -3.32 7.34
C LYS A 6 -7.83 -2.33 8.08
N SER A 7 -7.36 -1.12 8.39
CA SER A 7 -8.17 -0.05 9.00
C SER A 7 -9.35 0.36 8.13
N VAL A 8 -9.19 0.25 6.84
CA VAL A 8 -10.19 0.47 5.81
C VAL A 8 -11.24 -0.64 5.77
N LEU A 9 -10.84 -1.89 6.02
CA LEU A 9 -11.74 -3.04 6.19
C LEU A 9 -12.66 -2.88 7.41
N GLU A 10 -12.18 -2.24 8.47
CA GLU A 10 -12.91 -2.05 9.74
C GLU A 10 -13.84 -0.82 9.75
N GLY A 11 -14.06 -0.15 8.60
CA GLY A 11 -15.04 0.91 8.45
C GLY A 11 -14.64 2.29 8.97
N ARG A 12 -13.38 2.50 9.32
CA ARG A 12 -12.84 3.77 9.82
C ARG A 12 -11.87 4.38 8.80
N GLY A 13 -12.37 5.08 7.78
CA GLY A 13 -11.54 5.80 6.82
C GLY A 13 -11.77 5.40 5.36
N PHE A 14 -10.84 5.75 4.49
CA PHE A 14 -10.80 5.45 3.06
C PHE A 14 -11.14 3.97 2.76
N LYS A 15 -12.15 3.70 1.91
CA LYS A 15 -12.73 2.37 1.69
C LYS A 15 -12.40 1.80 0.29
N PRO A 16 -11.19 1.32 0.00
CA PRO A 16 -10.87 0.69 -1.29
C PRO A 16 -11.75 -0.54 -1.58
N ILE A 17 -12.12 -1.34 -0.56
CA ILE A 17 -13.07 -2.47 -0.73
C ILE A 17 -14.42 -1.97 -1.27
N PHE A 18 -14.89 -0.83 -0.78
CA PHE A 18 -16.15 -0.26 -1.26
C PHE A 18 -16.05 0.12 -2.73
N SER A 19 -14.93 0.70 -3.16
CA SER A 19 -14.67 0.99 -4.57
C SER A 19 -14.64 -0.28 -5.41
N ILE A 20 -13.95 -1.33 -4.97
CA ILE A 20 -13.90 -2.61 -5.69
C ILE A 20 -15.28 -3.26 -5.80
N LYS A 21 -16.05 -3.28 -4.70
CA LYS A 21 -17.41 -3.85 -4.70
C LYS A 21 -18.39 -3.06 -5.56
N ARG A 22 -18.33 -1.75 -5.51
CA ARG A 22 -19.29 -0.86 -6.15
C ARG A 22 -18.87 -0.44 -7.55
N LEU A 23 -17.59 -0.15 -7.77
CA LEU A 23 -17.08 0.42 -9.02
C LEU A 23 -16.29 -0.58 -9.86
N GLY A 24 -15.83 -1.69 -9.26
CA GLY A 24 -15.12 -2.74 -9.98
C GLY A 24 -13.67 -2.43 -10.32
N PHE A 25 -13.06 -1.42 -9.68
CA PHE A 25 -11.64 -1.07 -9.87
C PHE A 25 -10.98 -0.60 -8.56
N ILE A 26 -9.66 -0.55 -8.56
CA ILE A 26 -8.84 0.16 -7.57
C ILE A 26 -8.34 1.44 -8.25
N GLY A 27 -8.23 2.56 -7.53
CA GLY A 27 -7.76 3.80 -8.13
C GLY A 27 -7.04 4.72 -7.16
N ALA A 28 -6.05 5.44 -7.71
CA ALA A 28 -5.27 6.47 -7.01
C ALA A 28 -4.65 7.42 -8.05
N ASN A 29 -3.99 8.50 -7.60
CA ASN A 29 -3.17 9.35 -8.48
C ASN A 29 -1.77 8.79 -8.78
N TYR A 30 -1.59 7.50 -8.54
CA TYR A 30 -0.47 6.68 -9.00
C TYR A 30 -1.02 5.35 -9.52
N GLY A 31 -0.26 4.65 -10.33
CA GLY A 31 -0.78 3.43 -10.93
C GLY A 31 0.09 2.86 -12.04
N GLY A 32 -0.49 2.01 -12.87
CA GLY A 32 0.21 1.37 -13.97
C GLY A 32 1.41 0.55 -13.48
N ASP A 33 2.59 0.92 -13.95
CA ASP A 33 3.86 0.27 -13.63
C ASP A 33 4.60 0.94 -12.46
N ASP A 34 3.97 1.88 -11.77
CA ASP A 34 4.52 2.47 -10.55
C ASP A 34 4.77 1.39 -9.50
N LYS A 35 6.01 1.29 -9.06
CA LYS A 35 6.43 0.28 -8.09
C LYS A 35 6.13 0.72 -6.67
N MET A 36 5.47 -0.16 -5.94
CA MET A 36 5.14 0.02 -4.54
C MET A 36 5.92 -0.96 -3.68
N VAL A 37 6.60 -0.43 -2.69
CA VAL A 37 7.25 -1.24 -1.63
C VAL A 37 6.22 -1.47 -0.54
N MET A 38 5.96 -2.72 -0.22
CA MET A 38 4.96 -3.12 0.75
C MET A 38 5.61 -3.81 1.95
N VAL A 39 5.00 -3.65 3.12
CA VAL A 39 5.44 -4.32 4.32
C VAL A 39 4.25 -4.83 5.12
N ASP A 40 4.31 -6.08 5.56
CA ASP A 40 3.36 -6.64 6.50
C ASP A 40 3.75 -6.27 7.95
N PRO A 41 2.79 -5.92 8.83
CA PRO A 41 3.08 -5.63 10.23
C PRO A 41 3.78 -6.76 10.98
N ARG A 42 3.59 -8.01 10.58
CA ARG A 42 4.27 -9.18 11.16
C ARG A 42 5.78 -9.15 10.88
N ASP A 43 6.17 -8.74 9.69
CA ASP A 43 7.59 -8.58 9.33
C ASP A 43 8.22 -7.37 10.03
N ILE A 44 7.46 -6.28 10.24
CA ILE A 44 7.92 -5.15 11.06
C ILE A 44 8.14 -5.61 12.51
N ALA A 45 7.20 -6.37 13.08
CA ALA A 45 7.31 -6.87 14.45
C ALA A 45 8.51 -7.82 14.61
N ALA A 46 8.75 -8.70 13.64
CA ALA A 46 9.90 -9.60 13.63
C ALA A 46 11.23 -8.82 13.60
N ALA A 47 11.33 -7.82 12.70
CA ALA A 47 12.52 -6.97 12.62
C ALA A 47 12.76 -6.16 13.90
N ALA A 48 11.69 -5.66 14.53
CA ALA A 48 11.78 -4.96 15.81
C ALA A 48 12.27 -5.87 16.94
N ALA A 49 11.78 -7.11 17.00
CA ALA A 49 12.24 -8.09 17.99
C ALA A 49 13.74 -8.39 17.83
N GLU A 50 14.22 -8.60 16.61
CA GLU A 50 15.64 -8.79 16.33
C GLU A 50 16.49 -7.61 16.78
N GLU A 51 16.04 -6.37 16.55
CA GLU A 51 16.76 -5.16 16.96
C GLU A 51 16.81 -4.99 18.48
N ILE A 52 15.77 -5.40 19.21
CA ILE A 52 15.75 -5.37 20.69
C ILE A 52 16.78 -6.34 21.27
N GLU A 53 16.97 -7.50 20.67
CA GLU A 53 17.93 -8.50 21.11
C GLU A 53 19.37 -8.19 20.69
N THR A 54 19.58 -7.25 19.76
CA THR A 54 20.90 -6.90 19.23
C THR A 54 21.49 -5.71 20.01
N PRO A 55 22.72 -5.77 20.52
CA PRO A 55 23.36 -4.65 21.19
C PRO A 55 23.41 -3.41 20.29
N ALA A 56 22.98 -2.28 20.81
CA ALA A 56 22.98 -1.02 20.08
C ALA A 56 24.40 -0.52 19.80
N THR A 57 24.72 -0.27 18.54
CA THR A 57 26.02 0.25 18.08
C THR A 57 25.91 1.64 17.47
N GLY A 58 25.05 2.50 18.05
CA GLY A 58 24.76 3.84 17.55
C GLY A 58 23.39 3.95 16.87
N LYS A 59 23.18 5.06 16.14
CA LYS A 59 21.95 5.28 15.38
C LYS A 59 22.07 4.64 13.99
N LYS A 60 21.11 3.81 13.61
CA LYS A 60 21.02 3.21 12.27
C LYS A 60 19.59 3.27 11.77
N VAL A 61 19.42 3.26 10.45
CA VAL A 61 18.15 3.04 9.77
C VAL A 61 18.13 1.62 9.24
N ARG A 62 17.04 0.89 9.49
CA ARG A 62 16.81 -0.43 8.91
C ARG A 62 15.52 -0.38 8.10
N TYR A 63 15.63 -0.61 6.80
CA TYR A 63 14.47 -0.79 5.96
C TYR A 63 13.91 -2.20 6.13
N VAL A 64 12.59 -2.29 6.28
CA VAL A 64 11.84 -3.55 6.31
C VAL A 64 10.84 -3.51 5.19
N ALA A 65 10.92 -4.46 4.27
CA ALA A 65 10.01 -4.63 3.16
C ALA A 65 9.64 -6.10 3.03
N SER A 66 8.39 -6.39 2.78
CA SER A 66 7.88 -7.75 2.56
C SER A 66 7.83 -8.11 1.09
N ASP A 67 7.42 -7.14 0.26
CA ASP A 67 7.23 -7.37 -1.16
C ASP A 67 7.34 -6.08 -1.99
N GLU A 68 7.59 -6.23 -3.30
CA GLU A 68 7.56 -5.12 -4.27
C GLU A 68 6.70 -5.55 -5.48
N HIS A 69 5.68 -4.76 -5.78
CA HIS A 69 4.82 -4.96 -6.95
C HIS A 69 4.49 -3.64 -7.61
N THR A 70 4.18 -3.70 -8.89
CA THR A 70 3.52 -2.58 -9.58
C THR A 70 2.06 -2.47 -9.13
N ALA A 71 1.44 -1.33 -9.41
CA ALA A 71 0.02 -1.14 -9.15
C ALA A 71 -0.83 -2.15 -9.94
N ASN A 72 -0.46 -2.39 -11.21
CA ASN A 72 -1.14 -3.38 -12.06
C ASN A 72 -1.03 -4.81 -11.51
N GLU A 73 0.17 -5.25 -11.10
CA GLU A 73 0.36 -6.56 -10.47
C GLU A 73 -0.45 -6.69 -9.19
N THR A 74 -0.48 -5.63 -8.37
CA THR A 74 -1.28 -5.60 -7.14
C THR A 74 -2.77 -5.79 -7.43
N ALA A 75 -3.31 -5.07 -8.42
CA ALA A 75 -4.70 -5.24 -8.83
C ALA A 75 -4.99 -6.66 -9.32
N HIS A 76 -4.08 -7.24 -10.10
CA HIS A 76 -4.22 -8.60 -10.61
C HIS A 76 -4.22 -9.64 -9.48
N ILE A 77 -3.28 -9.56 -8.53
CA ILE A 77 -3.18 -10.49 -7.39
C ILE A 77 -4.44 -10.41 -6.52
N LEU A 78 -4.88 -9.19 -6.17
CA LEU A 78 -6.09 -9.01 -5.37
C LEU A 78 -7.34 -9.45 -6.14
N GLY A 79 -7.42 -9.15 -7.44
CA GLY A 79 -8.53 -9.55 -8.30
C GLY A 79 -8.67 -11.05 -8.41
N ALA A 80 -7.56 -11.75 -8.59
CA ALA A 80 -7.54 -13.22 -8.61
C ALA A 80 -8.07 -13.82 -7.30
N ALA A 81 -7.67 -13.27 -6.16
CA ALA A 81 -8.08 -13.75 -4.85
C ALA A 81 -9.60 -13.60 -4.59
N ILE A 82 -10.24 -12.58 -5.14
CA ILE A 82 -11.68 -12.30 -4.96
C ILE A 82 -12.55 -12.75 -6.15
N ALA A 83 -12.02 -13.61 -7.01
CA ALA A 83 -12.68 -14.10 -8.24
C ALA A 83 -13.12 -12.97 -9.20
N LYS A 84 -12.35 -11.89 -9.27
CA LYS A 84 -12.51 -10.77 -10.21
C LYS A 84 -11.22 -10.57 -11.03
N PRO A 85 -10.89 -11.47 -11.97
CA PRO A 85 -9.63 -11.44 -12.71
C PRO A 85 -9.47 -10.17 -13.56
N ASP A 86 -10.57 -9.48 -13.90
CA ASP A 86 -10.58 -8.24 -14.66
C ASP A 86 -10.40 -6.99 -13.80
N LEU A 87 -10.13 -7.14 -12.49
CA LEU A 87 -9.89 -6.02 -11.60
C LEU A 87 -8.70 -5.21 -12.09
N LYS A 88 -8.91 -3.91 -12.30
CA LYS A 88 -7.90 -2.99 -12.84
C LYS A 88 -7.52 -1.94 -11.82
N TRP A 89 -6.29 -1.47 -11.94
CA TRP A 89 -5.87 -0.22 -11.30
C TRP A 89 -6.11 0.93 -12.28
N VAL A 90 -6.80 1.96 -11.82
CA VAL A 90 -7.10 3.17 -12.60
C VAL A 90 -6.28 4.32 -12.01
N THR A 91 -5.49 4.97 -12.85
CA THR A 91 -4.73 6.15 -12.44
C THR A 91 -5.58 7.40 -12.66
N PHE A 92 -5.78 8.18 -11.59
CA PHE A 92 -6.50 9.45 -11.60
C PHE A 92 -5.53 10.63 -11.65
N THR A 93 -6.01 11.82 -12.01
CA THR A 93 -5.25 13.05 -11.79
C THR A 93 -5.25 13.42 -10.31
N ASP A 94 -4.35 14.32 -9.91
CA ASP A 94 -4.29 14.83 -8.54
C ASP A 94 -5.61 15.53 -8.15
N GLU A 95 -6.21 16.30 -9.06
CA GLU A 95 -7.49 16.99 -8.86
C GLU A 95 -8.65 16.00 -8.69
N GLN A 96 -8.68 14.92 -9.49
CA GLN A 96 -9.71 13.88 -9.38
C GLN A 96 -9.58 13.15 -8.04
N THR A 97 -8.36 12.86 -7.61
CA THR A 97 -8.11 12.19 -6.33
C THR A 97 -8.48 13.11 -5.16
N GLN A 98 -8.08 14.38 -5.21
CA GLN A 98 -8.43 15.38 -4.21
C GLN A 98 -9.97 15.48 -4.06
N GLY A 99 -10.68 15.72 -5.17
CA GLY A 99 -12.14 15.85 -5.17
C GLY A 99 -12.83 14.60 -4.64
N GLY A 100 -12.42 13.41 -5.10
CA GLY A 100 -13.01 12.14 -4.63
C GLY A 100 -12.78 11.87 -3.14
N LEU A 101 -11.64 12.25 -2.59
CA LEU A 101 -11.35 12.14 -1.16
C LEU A 101 -12.23 13.11 -0.34
N GLU A 102 -12.36 14.36 -0.77
CA GLU A 102 -13.19 15.36 -0.12
C GLU A 102 -14.69 15.01 -0.19
N GLU A 103 -15.18 14.54 -1.34
CA GLU A 103 -16.55 14.04 -1.49
C GLU A 103 -16.84 12.83 -0.60
N SER A 104 -15.82 12.02 -0.27
CA SER A 104 -15.93 10.91 0.69
C SER A 104 -16.01 11.37 2.14
N GLY A 105 -15.92 12.68 2.41
CA GLY A 105 -15.95 13.28 3.74
C GLY A 105 -14.58 13.47 4.38
N MET A 106 -13.47 13.32 3.62
CA MET A 106 -12.14 13.57 4.13
C MET A 106 -11.88 15.08 4.23
N PRO A 107 -11.32 15.60 5.35
CA PRO A 107 -10.93 17.01 5.44
C PRO A 107 -9.90 17.37 4.35
N ALA A 108 -10.07 18.54 3.71
CA ALA A 108 -9.24 18.95 2.58
C ALA A 108 -7.72 18.85 2.83
N HIS A 109 -7.24 19.28 4.00
CA HIS A 109 -5.82 19.21 4.34
C HIS A 109 -5.30 17.76 4.43
N ILE A 110 -6.13 16.81 4.82
CA ILE A 110 -5.78 15.38 4.83
C ILE A 110 -5.81 14.83 3.40
N ALA A 111 -6.82 15.18 2.60
CA ALA A 111 -6.91 14.80 1.21
C ALA A 111 -5.68 15.28 0.43
N THR A 112 -5.27 16.54 0.62
CA THR A 112 -4.03 17.08 0.03
C THR A 112 -2.80 16.23 0.39
N SER A 113 -2.62 15.86 1.66
CA SER A 113 -1.49 15.00 2.07
C SER A 113 -1.52 13.62 1.39
N PHE A 114 -2.70 13.04 1.14
CA PHE A 114 -2.83 11.79 0.39
C PHE A 114 -2.48 11.97 -1.09
N VAL A 115 -2.87 13.08 -1.70
CA VAL A 115 -2.51 13.41 -3.09
C VAL A 115 -0.99 13.59 -3.22
N GLU A 116 -0.36 14.33 -2.32
CA GLU A 116 1.10 14.52 -2.29
C GLU A 116 1.85 13.19 -2.11
N LEU A 117 1.34 12.31 -1.24
CA LEU A 117 1.87 10.96 -1.06
C LEU A 117 1.79 10.17 -2.37
N GLY A 118 0.64 10.19 -3.04
CA GLY A 118 0.46 9.50 -4.32
C GLY A 118 1.38 10.04 -5.41
N ALA A 119 1.51 11.37 -5.53
CA ALA A 119 2.45 12.00 -6.46
C ALA A 119 3.91 11.60 -6.16
N SER A 120 4.28 11.45 -4.88
CA SER A 120 5.60 10.98 -4.46
C SER A 120 5.85 9.50 -4.80
N ILE A 121 4.81 8.68 -4.82
CA ILE A 121 4.88 7.29 -5.30
C ILE A 121 5.07 7.28 -6.82
N HIS A 122 4.24 8.04 -7.55
CA HIS A 122 4.27 8.12 -9.01
C HIS A 122 5.62 8.62 -9.55
N SER A 123 6.17 9.67 -8.95
CA SER A 123 7.48 10.20 -9.32
C SER A 123 8.66 9.32 -8.87
N GLY A 124 8.43 8.33 -8.03
CA GLY A 124 9.48 7.51 -7.42
C GLY A 124 10.24 8.21 -6.28
N ALA A 125 9.90 9.45 -5.94
CA ALA A 125 10.60 10.22 -4.90
C ALA A 125 10.55 9.52 -3.54
N LEU A 126 9.42 8.90 -3.21
CA LEU A 126 9.22 8.22 -1.93
C LEU A 126 10.16 7.02 -1.73
N ARG A 127 10.63 6.40 -2.80
CA ARG A 127 11.45 5.19 -2.74
C ARG A 127 12.95 5.43 -2.95
N GLN A 128 13.39 6.66 -3.22
CA GLN A 128 14.79 6.95 -3.59
C GLN A 128 15.79 6.45 -2.53
N ASP A 129 15.57 6.76 -1.26
CA ASP A 129 16.46 6.31 -0.18
C ASP A 129 16.37 4.80 0.06
N TYR A 130 15.17 4.23 -0.04
CA TYR A 130 14.97 2.79 0.03
C TYR A 130 15.73 2.05 -1.09
N ASP A 131 15.71 2.56 -2.32
CA ASP A 131 16.40 1.94 -3.46
C ASP A 131 17.93 1.92 -3.28
N LEU A 132 18.49 2.89 -2.55
CA LEU A 132 19.90 2.92 -2.18
C LEU A 132 20.25 1.97 -1.02
N HIS A 133 19.27 1.66 -0.16
CA HIS A 133 19.48 0.92 1.09
C HIS A 133 18.53 -0.27 1.23
N LYS A 134 18.24 -0.96 0.14
CA LYS A 134 17.34 -2.12 0.14
C LYS A 134 17.74 -3.15 1.19
N PRO A 135 16.77 -3.76 1.89
CA PRO A 135 17.07 -4.85 2.80
C PRO A 135 17.72 -6.01 2.06
N ILE A 136 18.69 -6.69 2.70
CA ILE A 136 19.36 -7.86 2.14
C ILE A 136 18.37 -9.01 1.88
N ALA A 137 17.35 -9.11 2.73
CA ALA A 137 16.28 -10.09 2.61
C ALA A 137 14.92 -9.42 2.78
N MET A 138 14.00 -9.77 1.90
CA MET A 138 12.59 -9.37 2.02
C MET A 138 11.91 -10.14 3.16
N GLY A 139 10.88 -9.56 3.74
CA GLY A 139 10.04 -10.21 4.73
C GLY A 139 9.35 -11.46 4.20
N LYS A 140 8.76 -12.24 5.10
CA LYS A 140 8.20 -13.57 4.82
C LYS A 140 6.77 -13.50 4.27
N VAL A 141 6.02 -12.47 4.64
CA VAL A 141 4.60 -12.34 4.26
C VAL A 141 4.49 -11.66 2.91
N LYS A 142 4.03 -12.39 1.91
CA LYS A 142 3.89 -11.90 0.54
C LYS A 142 2.51 -11.31 0.28
N LEU A 143 2.38 -10.55 -0.81
CA LEU A 143 1.10 -9.95 -1.20
C LEU A 143 0.02 -11.00 -1.43
N GLU A 144 0.37 -12.18 -1.94
CA GLU A 144 -0.54 -13.30 -2.14
C GLU A 144 -1.08 -13.87 -0.81
N ASP A 145 -0.30 -13.82 0.27
CA ASP A 145 -0.77 -14.23 1.59
C ASP A 145 -1.77 -13.22 2.15
N PHE A 146 -1.47 -11.94 2.01
CA PHE A 146 -2.43 -10.88 2.32
C PHE A 146 -3.70 -10.97 1.46
N ALA A 147 -3.57 -11.29 0.18
CA ALA A 147 -4.71 -11.43 -0.73
C ALA A 147 -5.71 -12.50 -0.28
N LYS A 148 -5.26 -13.58 0.37
CA LYS A 148 -6.14 -14.60 0.99
C LYS A 148 -6.93 -14.01 2.16
N GLU A 149 -6.27 -13.24 3.05
CA GLU A 149 -6.92 -12.54 4.16
C GLU A 149 -7.92 -11.50 3.65
N PHE A 150 -7.54 -10.77 2.59
CA PHE A 150 -8.39 -9.82 1.90
C PHE A 150 -9.64 -10.47 1.32
N ALA A 151 -9.51 -11.61 0.64
CA ALA A 151 -10.62 -12.35 0.07
C ALA A 151 -11.60 -12.85 1.14
N ALA A 152 -11.11 -13.27 2.30
CA ALA A 152 -11.96 -13.70 3.41
C ALA A 152 -12.81 -12.56 4.01
N ALA A 153 -12.39 -11.30 3.83
CA ALA A 153 -13.11 -10.11 4.29
C ALA A 153 -13.96 -9.45 3.18
N PHE A 154 -13.84 -9.90 1.93
CA PHE A 154 -14.50 -9.36 0.74
C PHE A 154 -15.88 -9.97 0.55
#